data_238eb91c921112d6c3fa20f66c745487
#
_entry.id   238eb91c921112d6c3fa20f66c745487
#
_cell.length_a   1.000
_cell.length_b   1.000
_cell.length_c   1.000
_cell.angle_alpha   90.00
_cell.angle_beta   90.00
_cell.angle_gamma   90.00
#
_symmetry.space_group_name_H-M   'P 1'
#
loop_
_entity.id
_entity.type
_entity.pdbx_description
1 polymer ?
#
loop_
_entity_poly.entity_id
_entity_poly.type
_entity_poly.pdbx_seq_one_letter_code
_entity_poly.pdbx_strand_id
1 'polypeptide(L)'
;HIKQPMEQKLVSDGEVLWIYDPDLEQVVIESFADKIKSTPIALFNGQVADLDSRYTITQLHTERSTEIFTLSPKDTSSLFSRIDITFVDSVPQSIAVIDTFEQRTLIVFDKLSVNPLFDPSIFSFIIPNQVDVINNVR
;
A
#
# COMPACT_ATOMS: atom_id res chain seq x y z
N HIS A 1 -3.75 -1.58 9.95
CA HIS A 1 -3.43 -2.30 11.19
C HIS A 1 -3.13 -3.76 10.89
N ILE A 2 -1.91 -4.19 11.16
CA ILE A 2 -1.42 -5.56 10.94
C ILE A 2 -1.51 -6.29 12.27
N LYS A 3 -2.18 -7.44 12.30
CA LYS A 3 -2.43 -8.19 13.54
C LYS A 3 -1.64 -9.49 13.69
N GLN A 4 -1.00 -9.99 12.63
CA GLN A 4 -0.23 -11.23 12.69
C GLN A 4 0.89 -11.24 11.64
N PRO A 5 2.06 -11.78 11.96
CA PRO A 5 2.48 -12.42 13.22
C PRO A 5 2.81 -11.41 14.34
N MET A 6 3.01 -10.12 14.02
CA MET A 6 3.25 -9.02 14.98
C MET A 6 2.23 -7.92 14.75
N GLU A 7 1.74 -7.31 15.81
CA GLU A 7 0.82 -6.20 15.72
C GLU A 7 1.59 -4.93 15.36
N GLN A 8 1.25 -4.28 14.26
CA GLN A 8 1.81 -2.99 13.87
C GLN A 8 0.69 -2.03 13.49
N LYS A 9 0.84 -0.77 13.90
CA LYS A 9 -0.06 0.31 13.51
C LYS A 9 0.69 1.29 12.61
N LEU A 10 0.20 1.43 11.37
CA LEU A 10 0.71 2.38 10.40
C LEU A 10 -0.30 3.51 10.24
N VAL A 11 0.14 4.74 10.43
CA VAL A 11 -0.67 5.95 10.25
C VAL A 11 0.12 6.92 9.38
N SER A 12 -0.54 7.59 8.46
CA SER A 12 0.06 8.65 7.66
C SER A 12 -0.92 9.79 7.43
N ASP A 13 -0.40 11.02 7.43
CA ASP A 13 -1.09 12.24 7.02
C ASP A 13 -0.85 12.61 5.54
N GLY A 14 -0.08 11.79 4.83
CA GLY A 14 0.33 12.02 3.44
C GLY A 14 1.74 12.58 3.29
N GLU A 15 2.34 13.13 4.34
CA GLU A 15 3.72 13.64 4.37
C GLU A 15 4.62 12.72 5.20
N VAL A 16 4.13 12.32 6.37
CA VAL A 16 4.83 11.51 7.34
C VAL A 16 4.12 10.16 7.50
N LEU A 17 4.90 9.11 7.70
CA LEU A 17 4.44 7.77 8.05
C LEU A 17 4.95 7.44 9.46
N TRP A 18 4.03 7.17 10.38
CA TRP A 18 4.30 6.60 11.69
C TRP A 18 4.08 5.09 11.66
N ILE A 19 5.09 4.35 12.04
CA ILE A 19 5.06 2.89 12.20
C ILE A 19 5.24 2.60 13.68
N TYR A 20 4.16 2.22 14.35
CA TYR A 20 4.19 1.87 15.77
C TYR A 20 4.15 0.36 15.93
N ASP A 21 5.12 -0.15 16.63
CA ASP A 21 5.23 -1.54 17.05
C ASP A 21 5.04 -1.58 18.58
N PRO A 22 3.89 -2.04 19.06
CA PRO A 22 3.61 -2.09 20.49
C PRO A 22 4.43 -3.17 21.23
N ASP A 23 4.83 -4.25 20.54
CA ASP A 23 5.63 -5.31 21.15
C ASP A 23 7.08 -4.87 21.41
N LEU A 24 7.59 -3.97 20.58
CA LEU A 24 8.90 -3.36 20.73
C LEU A 24 8.88 -2.03 21.50
N GLU A 25 7.68 -1.52 21.83
CA GLU A 25 7.47 -0.18 22.40
C GLU A 25 8.19 0.91 21.58
N GLN A 26 8.09 0.81 20.23
CA GLN A 26 8.86 1.65 19.31
C GLN A 26 7.97 2.33 18.28
N VAL A 27 8.30 3.58 17.97
CA VAL A 27 7.72 4.35 16.85
C VAL A 27 8.83 4.71 15.89
N VAL A 28 8.69 4.32 14.63
CA VAL A 28 9.54 4.79 13.53
C VAL A 28 8.77 5.84 12.73
N ILE A 29 9.41 6.99 12.51
CA ILE A 29 8.87 8.11 11.73
C ILE A 29 9.66 8.20 10.43
N GLU A 30 8.99 8.09 9.30
CA GLU A 30 9.59 8.08 7.97
C GLU A 30 8.88 9.07 7.04
N SER A 31 9.58 9.51 5.99
CA SER A 31 8.93 10.21 4.88
C SER A 31 7.99 9.26 4.15
N PHE A 32 6.71 9.62 4.06
CA PHE A 32 5.72 8.84 3.35
C PHE A 32 6.07 8.69 1.87
N ALA A 33 6.53 9.77 1.23
CA ALA A 33 6.91 9.76 -0.19
C ALA A 33 8.06 8.78 -0.49
N ASP A 34 9.06 8.70 0.41
CA ASP A 34 10.21 7.83 0.18
C ASP A 34 9.87 6.36 0.42
N LYS A 35 9.05 6.09 1.43
CA LYS A 35 8.62 4.73 1.73
C LYS A 35 7.68 4.17 0.68
N ILE A 36 6.74 4.99 0.20
CA ILE A 36 5.75 4.56 -0.79
C ILE A 36 6.37 4.27 -2.15
N LYS A 37 7.39 5.00 -2.59
CA LYS A 37 8.01 4.82 -3.92
C LYS A 37 8.42 3.37 -4.20
N SER A 38 8.76 2.62 -3.18
CA SER A 38 9.21 1.23 -3.26
C SER A 38 8.12 0.19 -2.95
N THR A 39 6.86 0.61 -2.78
CA THR A 39 5.76 -0.27 -2.40
C THR A 39 4.64 -0.27 -3.43
N PRO A 40 3.89 -1.38 -3.58
CA PRO A 40 2.71 -1.42 -4.46
C PRO A 40 1.62 -0.41 -4.07
N ILE A 41 1.59 0.05 -2.81
CA ILE A 41 0.65 1.06 -2.31
C ILE A 41 0.82 2.40 -3.04
N ALA A 42 1.99 2.68 -3.63
CA ALA A 42 2.20 3.85 -4.49
C ALA A 42 1.17 3.95 -5.64
N LEU A 43 0.60 2.83 -6.07
CA LEU A 43 -0.44 2.79 -7.09
C LEU A 43 -1.76 3.45 -6.64
N PHE A 44 -1.97 3.58 -5.33
CA PHE A 44 -3.22 4.11 -4.75
C PHE A 44 -3.11 5.54 -4.21
N ASN A 45 -1.94 6.16 -4.28
CA ASN A 45 -1.75 7.54 -3.80
C ASN A 45 -2.30 8.61 -4.76
N GLY A 46 -3.08 8.22 -5.77
CA GLY A 46 -3.71 9.12 -6.74
C GLY A 46 -2.80 9.64 -7.85
N GLN A 47 -1.51 9.30 -7.85
CA GLN A 47 -0.57 9.66 -8.92
C GLN A 47 -0.66 8.67 -10.10
N VAL A 48 -1.86 8.51 -10.63
CA VAL A 48 -2.13 7.57 -11.75
C VAL A 48 -1.50 8.07 -13.06
N ALA A 49 -1.20 9.36 -13.16
CA ALA A 49 -0.71 9.99 -14.39
C ALA A 49 0.63 9.40 -14.91
N ASP A 50 1.43 8.79 -14.04
CA ASP A 50 2.75 8.27 -14.39
C ASP A 50 2.82 6.74 -14.47
N LEU A 51 1.70 6.04 -14.35
CA LEU A 51 1.70 4.57 -14.37
C LEU A 51 2.25 4.01 -15.70
N ASP A 52 1.83 4.57 -16.82
CA ASP A 52 2.29 4.14 -18.15
C ASP A 52 3.78 4.37 -18.36
N SER A 53 4.39 5.34 -17.69
CA SER A 53 5.83 5.57 -17.76
C SER A 53 6.61 4.49 -17.00
N ARG A 54 6.05 3.97 -15.92
CA ARG A 54 6.70 3.05 -14.98
C ARG A 54 6.36 1.58 -15.21
N TYR A 55 5.16 1.31 -15.75
CA TYR A 55 4.65 -0.05 -15.93
C TYR A 55 4.18 -0.27 -17.35
N THR A 56 4.31 -1.50 -17.81
CA THR A 56 3.52 -2.02 -18.93
C THR A 56 2.23 -2.55 -18.35
N ILE A 57 1.10 -2.01 -18.81
CA ILE A 57 -0.22 -2.36 -18.30
C ILE A 57 -0.94 -3.19 -19.33
N THR A 58 -1.43 -4.35 -18.92
CA THR A 58 -2.32 -5.20 -19.71
C THR A 58 -3.62 -5.42 -18.99
N GLN A 59 -4.73 -5.44 -19.72
CA GLN A 59 -6.06 -5.64 -19.18
C GLN A 59 -6.63 -6.94 -19.72
N LEU A 60 -7.17 -7.77 -18.84
CA LEU A 60 -7.92 -8.96 -19.16
C LEU A 60 -9.37 -8.78 -18.70
N HIS A 61 -10.30 -8.87 -19.62
CA HIS A 61 -11.72 -8.96 -19.31
C HIS A 61 -12.09 -10.44 -19.17
N THR A 62 -12.74 -10.78 -18.06
CA THR A 62 -13.29 -12.10 -17.84
C THR A 62 -14.81 -12.04 -17.89
N GLU A 63 -15.46 -13.19 -17.92
CA GLU A 63 -16.91 -13.25 -17.77
C GLU A 63 -17.35 -12.66 -16.41
N ARG A 64 -18.57 -12.09 -16.34
CA ARG A 64 -19.19 -11.54 -15.12
C ARG A 64 -18.58 -10.22 -14.61
N SER A 65 -18.31 -9.27 -15.49
CA SER A 65 -17.84 -7.92 -15.11
C SER A 65 -16.56 -7.91 -14.25
N THR A 66 -15.75 -8.96 -14.36
CA THR A 66 -14.44 -9.00 -13.71
C THR A 66 -13.36 -8.50 -14.65
N GLU A 67 -12.56 -7.56 -14.19
CA GLU A 67 -11.43 -7.00 -14.91
C GLU A 67 -10.17 -7.22 -14.09
N ILE A 68 -9.11 -7.67 -14.74
CA ILE A 68 -7.80 -7.83 -14.14
C ILE A 68 -6.82 -6.94 -14.89
N PHE A 69 -6.22 -6.02 -14.17
CA PHE A 69 -5.12 -5.20 -14.67
C PHE A 69 -3.81 -5.78 -14.18
N THR A 70 -2.97 -6.19 -15.11
CA THR A 70 -1.61 -6.67 -14.82
C THR A 70 -0.63 -5.57 -15.13
N LEU A 71 0.16 -5.18 -14.12
CA LEU A 71 1.21 -4.17 -14.20
C LEU A 71 2.56 -4.86 -14.10
N SER A 72 3.37 -4.74 -15.15
CA SER A 72 4.74 -5.23 -15.18
C SER A 72 5.70 -4.05 -15.15
N PRO A 73 6.59 -3.92 -14.14
CA PRO A 73 7.54 -2.83 -14.07
C PRO A 73 8.44 -2.77 -15.31
N LYS A 74 8.70 -1.58 -15.82
CA LYS A 74 9.68 -1.34 -16.88
C LYS A 74 11.10 -1.28 -16.35
N ASP A 75 11.24 -0.93 -15.07
CA ASP A 75 12.52 -0.89 -14.37
C ASP A 75 12.91 -2.30 -13.92
N THR A 76 14.05 -2.79 -14.42
CA THR A 76 14.60 -4.10 -14.07
C THR A 76 15.15 -4.19 -12.64
N SER A 77 15.35 -3.06 -11.98
CA SER A 77 15.75 -3.00 -10.57
C SER A 77 14.56 -3.06 -9.60
N SER A 78 13.33 -3.16 -10.11
CA SER A 78 12.14 -3.29 -9.29
C SER A 78 12.20 -4.54 -8.40
N LEU A 79 11.74 -4.41 -7.16
CA LEU A 79 11.59 -5.53 -6.23
C LEU A 79 10.41 -6.45 -6.59
N PHE A 80 9.55 -5.99 -7.51
CA PHE A 80 8.35 -6.72 -7.95
C PHE A 80 8.49 -7.07 -9.42
N SER A 81 8.07 -8.28 -9.78
CA SER A 81 8.01 -8.75 -11.17
C SER A 81 6.64 -8.46 -11.79
N ARG A 82 5.57 -8.50 -10.98
CA ARG A 82 4.20 -8.31 -11.45
C ARG A 82 3.26 -7.88 -10.32
N ILE A 83 2.28 -7.05 -10.67
CA ILE A 83 1.17 -6.69 -9.80
C ILE A 83 -0.13 -6.92 -10.56
N ASP A 84 -1.04 -7.73 -10.03
CA ASP A 84 -2.37 -7.95 -10.59
C ASP A 84 -3.41 -7.27 -9.70
N ILE A 85 -4.24 -6.41 -10.29
CA ILE A 85 -5.33 -5.72 -9.60
C ILE A 85 -6.64 -6.24 -10.17
N THR A 86 -7.48 -6.81 -9.33
CA THR A 86 -8.78 -7.35 -9.72
C THR A 86 -9.90 -6.40 -9.32
N PHE A 87 -10.75 -6.07 -10.28
CA PHE A 87 -11.98 -5.34 -10.08
C PHE A 87 -13.18 -6.25 -10.39
N VAL A 88 -14.29 -6.04 -9.68
CA VAL A 88 -15.59 -6.62 -9.99
C VAL A 88 -16.60 -5.48 -9.98
N ASP A 89 -17.37 -5.33 -11.05
CA ASP A 89 -18.31 -4.21 -11.23
C ASP A 89 -17.66 -2.85 -10.96
N SER A 90 -16.43 -2.65 -11.43
CA SER A 90 -15.61 -1.43 -11.23
C SER A 90 -15.21 -1.18 -9.76
N VAL A 91 -15.38 -2.15 -8.88
CA VAL A 91 -14.98 -2.06 -7.47
C VAL A 91 -13.72 -2.91 -7.26
N PRO A 92 -12.63 -2.38 -6.68
CA PRO A 92 -11.44 -3.16 -6.42
C PRO A 92 -11.73 -4.26 -5.39
N GLN A 93 -11.32 -5.48 -5.71
CA GLN A 93 -11.51 -6.67 -4.88
C GLN A 93 -10.21 -7.18 -4.27
N SER A 94 -9.14 -7.18 -5.05
CA SER A 94 -7.87 -7.70 -4.57
C SER A 94 -6.68 -7.15 -5.34
N ILE A 95 -5.51 -7.23 -4.71
CA ILE A 95 -4.21 -6.99 -5.31
C ILE A 95 -3.33 -8.20 -5.02
N ALA A 96 -2.76 -8.78 -6.06
CA ALA A 96 -1.71 -9.77 -5.93
C ALA A 96 -0.38 -9.15 -6.36
N VAL A 97 0.62 -9.22 -5.50
CA VAL A 97 1.98 -8.77 -5.78
C VAL A 97 2.87 -9.99 -5.87
N ILE A 98 3.61 -10.09 -6.97
CA ILE A 98 4.61 -11.12 -7.20
C ILE A 98 5.97 -10.42 -7.17
N ASP A 99 6.84 -10.86 -6.27
CA ASP A 99 8.20 -10.32 -6.18
C ASP A 99 9.16 -10.99 -7.17
N THR A 100 10.42 -10.60 -7.15
CA THR A 100 11.46 -11.17 -8.02
C THR A 100 11.88 -12.58 -7.62
N PHE A 101 11.46 -13.06 -6.44
CA PHE A 101 11.67 -14.45 -5.97
C PHE A 101 10.43 -15.32 -6.19
N GLU A 102 9.46 -14.84 -6.98
CA GLU A 102 8.18 -15.50 -7.25
C GLU A 102 7.28 -15.69 -6.03
N GLN A 103 7.56 -14.98 -4.93
CA GLN A 103 6.68 -14.98 -3.76
C GLN A 103 5.44 -14.14 -4.06
N ARG A 104 4.28 -14.68 -3.73
CA ARG A 104 2.99 -14.03 -3.98
C ARG A 104 2.39 -13.52 -2.68
N THR A 105 2.17 -12.22 -2.60
CA THR A 105 1.38 -11.58 -1.55
C THR A 105 0.00 -11.22 -2.11
N LEU A 106 -1.06 -11.68 -1.46
CA LEU A 106 -2.44 -11.36 -1.83
C LEU A 106 -3.05 -10.45 -0.78
N ILE A 107 -3.53 -9.29 -1.22
CA ILE A 107 -4.31 -8.34 -0.42
C ILE A 107 -5.75 -8.41 -0.92
N VAL A 108 -6.68 -8.73 -0.03
CA VAL A 108 -8.12 -8.76 -0.33
C VAL A 108 -8.81 -7.61 0.39
N PHE A 109 -9.63 -6.86 -0.33
CA PHE A 109 -10.43 -5.78 0.24
C PHE A 109 -11.74 -6.34 0.78
N ASP A 110 -11.95 -6.20 2.08
CA ASP A 110 -13.21 -6.52 2.73
C ASP A 110 -13.87 -5.22 3.21
N LYS A 111 -15.18 -5.11 3.03
CA LYS A 111 -16.00 -3.96 3.47
C LYS A 111 -15.50 -2.62 2.95
N LEU A 112 -15.21 -2.54 1.66
CA LEU A 112 -14.80 -1.31 1.02
C LEU A 112 -15.92 -0.26 1.09
N SER A 113 -15.61 0.94 1.53
CA SER A 113 -16.48 2.11 1.44
C SER A 113 -15.87 3.12 0.47
N VAL A 114 -16.67 3.60 -0.47
CA VAL A 114 -16.24 4.60 -1.46
C VAL A 114 -16.59 6.00 -0.95
N ASN A 115 -15.58 6.89 -0.90
CA ASN A 115 -15.73 8.29 -0.46
C ASN A 115 -16.47 8.45 0.89
N PRO A 116 -16.15 7.67 1.94
CA PRO A 116 -16.77 7.87 3.24
C PRO A 116 -16.29 9.21 3.85
N LEU A 117 -17.12 9.77 4.71
CA LEU A 117 -16.72 10.90 5.54
C LEU A 117 -15.82 10.38 6.66
N PHE A 118 -14.60 10.89 6.73
CA PHE A 118 -13.66 10.58 7.80
C PHE A 118 -13.51 11.75 8.76
N ASP A 119 -13.34 11.44 10.05
CA ASP A 119 -12.77 12.40 10.99
C ASP A 119 -11.26 12.55 10.66
N PRO A 120 -10.75 13.77 10.44
CA PRO A 120 -9.33 13.98 10.13
C PRO A 120 -8.37 13.39 11.18
N SER A 121 -8.83 13.19 12.41
CA SER A 121 -8.01 12.61 13.49
C SER A 121 -7.54 11.18 13.22
N ILE A 122 -8.18 10.44 12.32
CA ILE A 122 -7.73 9.07 11.96
C ILE A 122 -6.37 9.06 11.26
N PHE A 123 -5.99 10.18 10.64
CA PHE A 123 -4.70 10.37 9.96
C PHE A 123 -3.64 11.00 10.88
N SER A 124 -3.98 11.25 12.14
CA SER A 124 -3.06 11.77 13.16
C SER A 124 -2.60 10.64 14.08
N PHE A 125 -1.31 10.63 14.39
CA PHE A 125 -0.75 9.68 15.33
C PHE A 125 -0.23 10.40 16.57
N ILE A 126 -0.77 10.05 17.73
CA ILE A 126 -0.27 10.53 19.02
C ILE A 126 0.73 9.49 19.52
N ILE A 127 1.99 9.89 19.62
CA ILE A 127 3.06 9.02 20.10
C ILE A 127 2.77 8.67 21.57
N PRO A 128 2.67 7.38 21.92
CA PRO A 128 2.47 6.99 23.32
C PRO A 128 3.64 7.44 24.21
N ASN A 129 3.40 7.58 25.50
CA ASN A 129 4.46 7.84 26.46
C ASN A 129 5.34 6.59 26.62
N GLN A 130 6.63 6.81 26.87
CA GLN A 130 7.60 5.73 27.20
C GLN A 130 7.86 4.75 26.05
N VAL A 131 7.78 5.23 24.80
CA VAL A 131 8.20 4.47 23.62
C VAL A 131 9.48 5.07 23.04
N ASP A 132 10.30 4.22 22.43
CA ASP A 132 11.46 4.66 21.67
C ASP A 132 11.01 5.30 20.36
N VAL A 133 11.55 6.47 20.02
CA VAL A 133 11.22 7.19 18.80
C VAL A 133 12.44 7.27 17.87
N ILE A 134 12.35 6.62 16.72
CA ILE A 134 13.33 6.70 15.65
C ILE A 134 12.79 7.63 14.57
N ASN A 135 13.39 8.81 14.42
CA ASN A 135 12.98 9.79 13.41
C ASN A 135 13.94 9.80 12.22
N ASN A 136 13.48 9.33 11.06
CA ASN A 136 14.22 9.27 9.81
C ASN A 136 13.77 10.34 8.80
N VAL A 137 12.88 11.26 9.19
CA VAL A 137 12.48 12.39 8.33
C VAL A 137 13.61 13.42 8.32
N ARG A 138 14.16 13.69 7.14
CA ARG A 138 15.19 14.70 6.89
C ARG A 138 14.60 15.99 6.34
#